data_acad011758512f2106333a18b1ed8b62
#
_entry.id   acad011758512f2106333a18b1ed8b62
#
_cell.length_a   1.000
_cell.length_b   1.000
_cell.length_c   1.000
_cell.angle_alpha   90.00
_cell.angle_beta   90.00
_cell.angle_gamma   90.00
#
_symmetry.space_group_name_H-M   'P 1'
#
loop_
_entity.id
_entity.type
_entity.pdbx_description
1 polymer ?
#
loop_
_entity_poly.entity_id
_entity_poly.type
_entity_poly.pdbx_seq_one_letter_code
_entity_poly.pdbx_strand_id
1 'polypeptide(L)'
;MKLYEVKALAHETQSRIRQDLNAWNDFLEHASRVYRYRFMDQILIYAQRPDAVACATMNIWNSKMGCWIKKGNRGIALIDESNSRKLKYVWDVTSVVPKMGGHLPRLWVRKPYHTETIQNRLLKVYGLQPQTDKYDTKEPSIEHTMDYLVEYLADEYAADIAQEKYSSDNSPLSELDEEKYKMDEYRRNVRFFFRYGLNRMIKERMGLSTGGFPDYDMSFIKDMPESDFCELSSRMTDAAQQALREVGIAVLTYDRVHGIDRDPSVDYNALKRKSAEREDKTYGTRIHQSRGLRDTEPYTEQGTTGAADEIRTYAQDLAEKELQGEVRYDANVRGTSGTLP
;
A
#
# COMPACT_ATOMS: atom_id res chain seq x y z
N MET A 1 5.51 -3.76 24.23
CA MET A 1 4.07 -3.36 24.29
C MET A 1 3.24 -4.59 24.56
N LYS A 2 2.15 -4.46 25.31
CA LYS A 2 1.17 -5.53 25.50
C LYS A 2 0.11 -5.47 24.41
N LEU A 3 -0.61 -6.55 24.16
CA LEU A 3 -1.61 -6.62 23.09
C LEU A 3 -2.69 -5.52 23.18
N TYR A 4 -3.17 -5.24 24.40
CA TYR A 4 -4.18 -4.20 24.59
C TYR A 4 -3.65 -2.79 24.27
N GLU A 5 -2.36 -2.53 24.53
CA GLU A 5 -1.70 -1.26 24.18
C GLU A 5 -1.59 -1.10 22.65
N VAL A 6 -1.28 -2.20 21.95
CA VAL A 6 -1.20 -2.20 20.47
C VAL A 6 -2.58 -1.97 19.86
N LYS A 7 -3.63 -2.58 20.42
CA LYS A 7 -5.01 -2.36 19.97
C LYS A 7 -5.47 -0.91 20.24
N ALA A 8 -5.17 -0.37 21.41
CA ALA A 8 -5.49 1.02 21.75
C ALA A 8 -4.76 2.01 20.82
N LEU A 9 -3.47 1.75 20.53
CA LEU A 9 -2.68 2.56 19.60
C LEU A 9 -3.25 2.54 18.18
N ALA A 10 -3.70 1.37 17.70
CA ALA A 10 -4.36 1.26 16.40
C ALA A 10 -5.63 2.11 16.33
N HIS A 11 -6.49 1.98 17.32
CA HIS A 11 -7.75 2.74 17.41
C HIS A 11 -7.51 4.27 17.49
N GLU A 12 -6.58 4.71 18.35
CA GLU A 12 -6.20 6.13 18.46
C GLU A 12 -5.67 6.69 17.14
N THR A 13 -4.83 5.90 16.46
CA THR A 13 -4.26 6.31 15.16
C THR A 13 -5.34 6.39 14.09
N GLN A 14 -6.25 5.42 14.02
CA GLN A 14 -7.39 5.45 13.10
C GLN A 14 -8.30 6.66 13.37
N SER A 15 -8.63 6.93 14.63
CA SER A 15 -9.43 8.10 14.98
C SER A 15 -8.76 9.39 14.52
N ARG A 16 -7.45 9.53 14.73
CA ARG A 16 -6.70 10.72 14.32
C ARG A 16 -6.71 10.92 12.80
N ILE A 17 -6.40 9.88 12.02
CA ILE A 17 -6.34 10.01 10.55
C ILE A 17 -7.72 10.25 9.91
N ARG A 18 -8.81 9.89 10.59
CA ARG A 18 -10.19 10.18 10.15
C ARG A 18 -10.60 11.63 10.39
N GLN A 19 -10.02 12.29 11.38
CA GLN A 19 -10.43 13.62 11.82
C GLN A 19 -9.59 14.75 11.23
N ASP A 20 -8.36 14.43 10.78
CA ASP A 20 -7.39 15.41 10.32
C ASP A 20 -6.84 15.03 8.93
N LEU A 21 -7.08 15.90 7.94
CA LEU A 21 -6.62 15.71 6.56
C LEU A 21 -5.08 15.62 6.46
N ASN A 22 -4.35 16.37 7.29
CA ASN A 22 -2.90 16.31 7.29
C ASN A 22 -2.43 14.95 7.82
N ALA A 23 -3.03 14.48 8.92
CA ALA A 23 -2.72 13.15 9.44
C ALA A 23 -3.08 12.03 8.46
N TRP A 24 -4.17 12.18 7.70
CA TRP A 24 -4.53 11.26 6.62
C TRP A 24 -3.49 11.29 5.49
N ASN A 25 -3.06 12.47 5.07
CA ASN A 25 -2.03 12.64 4.04
C ASN A 25 -0.69 12.03 4.46
N ASP A 26 -0.26 12.27 5.70
CA ASP A 26 0.98 11.71 6.25
C ASP A 26 0.92 10.20 6.34
N PHE A 27 -0.25 9.64 6.70
CA PHE A 27 -0.49 8.21 6.67
C PHE A 27 -0.41 7.64 5.26
N LEU A 28 -1.05 8.27 4.25
CA LEU A 28 -1.01 7.79 2.87
C LEU A 28 0.41 7.84 2.28
N GLU A 29 1.19 8.86 2.62
CA GLU A 29 2.61 8.92 2.25
C GLU A 29 3.40 7.76 2.89
N HIS A 30 3.17 7.49 4.18
CA HIS A 30 3.77 6.34 4.85
C HIS A 30 3.32 5.03 4.21
N ALA A 31 2.03 4.83 3.99
CA ALA A 31 1.45 3.63 3.40
C ALA A 31 2.01 3.35 2.00
N SER A 32 2.34 4.40 1.23
CA SER A 32 3.00 4.27 -0.08
C SER A 32 4.37 3.58 -0.01
N ARG A 33 5.12 3.74 1.08
CA ARG A 33 6.42 3.08 1.30
C ARG A 33 6.27 1.63 1.75
N VAL A 34 5.30 1.40 2.66
CA VAL A 34 5.01 0.06 3.23
C VAL A 34 3.77 -0.58 2.59
N TYR A 35 3.51 -0.28 1.32
CA TYR A 35 2.30 -0.69 0.59
C TYR A 35 2.06 -2.20 0.54
N ARG A 36 3.05 -3.02 0.85
CA ARG A 36 2.95 -4.48 0.90
C ARG A 36 2.29 -5.02 2.18
N TYR A 37 2.12 -4.15 3.17
CA TYR A 37 1.41 -4.49 4.41
C TYR A 37 -0.09 -4.21 4.26
N ARG A 38 -0.92 -4.97 4.95
CA ARG A 38 -2.35 -4.72 5.05
C ARG A 38 -2.61 -3.42 5.81
N PHE A 39 -3.74 -2.80 5.59
CA PHE A 39 -4.11 -1.51 6.18
C PHE A 39 -3.86 -1.43 7.70
N MET A 40 -4.31 -2.44 8.47
CA MET A 40 -4.10 -2.46 9.92
C MET A 40 -2.63 -2.55 10.34
N ASP A 41 -1.82 -3.30 9.60
CA ASP A 41 -0.38 -3.35 9.83
C ASP A 41 0.29 -2.01 9.46
N GLN A 42 -0.15 -1.37 8.37
CA GLN A 42 0.31 -0.03 7.97
C GLN A 42 0.00 1.01 9.06
N ILE A 43 -1.20 0.98 9.65
CA ILE A 43 -1.60 1.82 10.80
C ILE A 43 -0.64 1.62 11.98
N LEU A 44 -0.36 0.38 12.35
CA LEU A 44 0.51 0.06 13.48
C LEU A 44 1.99 0.41 13.21
N ILE A 45 2.46 0.24 11.97
CA ILE A 45 3.80 0.66 11.58
C ILE A 45 3.90 2.18 11.62
N TYR A 46 2.92 2.89 11.04
CA TYR A 46 2.85 4.34 11.06
C TYR A 46 2.86 4.92 12.47
N ALA A 47 2.03 4.37 13.36
CA ALA A 47 1.92 4.82 14.74
C ALA A 47 3.22 4.68 15.55
N GLN A 48 4.02 3.65 15.26
CA GLN A 48 5.25 3.35 16.00
C GLN A 48 6.52 3.84 15.29
N ARG A 49 6.46 3.94 13.95
CA ARG A 49 7.59 4.33 13.12
C ARG A 49 7.14 4.97 11.80
N PRO A 50 6.72 6.23 11.82
CA PRO A 50 6.19 6.92 10.64
C PRO A 50 7.21 7.05 9.49
N ASP A 51 8.52 7.00 9.81
CA ASP A 51 9.63 7.05 8.87
C ASP A 51 10.02 5.67 8.29
N ALA A 52 9.31 4.58 8.62
CA ALA A 52 9.61 3.25 8.11
C ALA A 52 9.54 3.18 6.58
N VAL A 53 10.48 2.43 6.00
CA VAL A 53 10.63 2.29 4.55
C VAL A 53 10.38 0.85 4.09
N ALA A 54 10.94 -0.13 4.80
CA ALA A 54 10.78 -1.55 4.48
C ALA A 54 10.94 -2.37 5.75
N CYS A 55 9.87 -3.02 6.17
CA CYS A 55 9.84 -3.80 7.38
C CYS A 55 9.84 -5.31 7.07
N ALA A 56 10.46 -6.09 7.94
CA ALA A 56 10.36 -7.55 7.90
C ALA A 56 10.57 -8.14 9.30
N THR A 57 10.17 -9.40 9.48
CA THR A 57 10.41 -10.14 10.72
C THR A 57 11.90 -10.44 10.94
N MET A 58 12.27 -10.74 12.18
CA MET A 58 13.64 -11.14 12.52
C MET A 58 14.13 -12.34 11.70
N ASN A 59 13.26 -13.33 11.51
CA ASN A 59 13.60 -14.51 10.71
C ASN A 59 14.00 -14.15 9.29
N ILE A 60 13.25 -13.26 8.66
CA ILE A 60 13.56 -12.80 7.30
C ILE A 60 14.90 -12.05 7.28
N TRP A 61 15.07 -11.09 8.18
CA TRP A 61 16.33 -10.35 8.26
C TRP A 61 17.52 -11.26 8.48
N ASN A 62 17.43 -12.22 9.43
CA ASN A 62 18.55 -13.09 9.77
C ASN A 62 18.80 -14.20 8.75
N SER A 63 17.75 -14.92 8.35
CA SER A 63 17.87 -16.16 7.59
C SER A 63 17.82 -15.96 6.07
N LYS A 64 16.99 -15.00 5.59
CA LYS A 64 16.82 -14.76 4.15
C LYS A 64 17.76 -13.66 3.65
N MET A 65 17.91 -12.57 4.42
CA MET A 65 18.69 -11.41 4.00
C MET A 65 20.12 -11.42 4.58
N GLY A 66 20.43 -12.31 5.51
CA GLY A 66 21.73 -12.36 6.15
C GLY A 66 22.06 -11.07 6.92
N CYS A 67 21.08 -10.45 7.57
CA CYS A 67 21.27 -9.21 8.32
C CYS A 67 21.16 -9.43 9.83
N TRP A 68 21.86 -8.61 10.61
CA TRP A 68 21.68 -8.51 12.05
C TRP A 68 20.80 -7.31 12.39
N ILE A 69 19.92 -7.45 13.38
CA ILE A 69 19.24 -6.31 13.99
C ILE A 69 20.26 -5.57 14.86
N LYS A 70 20.35 -4.24 14.69
CA LYS A 70 21.26 -3.39 15.47
C LYS A 70 20.86 -3.45 16.94
N LYS A 71 21.86 -3.58 17.83
CA LYS A 71 21.64 -3.58 19.27
C LYS A 71 20.87 -2.34 19.73
N GLY A 72 19.87 -2.54 20.57
CA GLY A 72 19.03 -1.46 21.11
C GLY A 72 17.83 -1.06 20.23
N ASN A 73 17.71 -1.56 19.00
CA ASN A 73 16.54 -1.30 18.17
C ASN A 73 15.35 -2.18 18.59
N ARG A 74 14.26 -1.52 18.93
CA ARG A 74 13.00 -2.20 19.29
C ARG A 74 12.24 -2.60 18.03
N GLY A 75 11.60 -3.76 18.08
CA GLY A 75 10.67 -4.20 17.03
C GLY A 75 9.37 -3.40 17.07
N ILE A 76 8.79 -3.22 15.90
CA ILE A 76 7.44 -2.66 15.71
C ILE A 76 6.46 -3.79 15.99
N ALA A 77 5.55 -3.59 16.94
CA ALA A 77 4.58 -4.59 17.35
C ALA A 77 3.35 -4.57 16.44
N LEU A 78 3.06 -5.68 15.80
CA LEU A 78 1.88 -5.90 14.97
C LEU A 78 1.01 -7.00 15.61
N ILE A 79 -0.28 -7.04 15.25
CA ILE A 79 -1.16 -8.13 15.67
C ILE A 79 -0.90 -9.32 14.75
N ASP A 80 -0.72 -10.51 15.31
CA ASP A 80 -0.48 -11.72 14.53
C ASP A 80 -1.79 -12.15 13.82
N GLU A 81 -1.73 -12.27 12.49
CA GLU A 81 -2.89 -12.68 11.69
C GLU A 81 -3.34 -14.11 11.98
N SER A 82 -2.40 -15.01 12.29
CA SER A 82 -2.71 -16.40 12.63
C SER A 82 -3.35 -16.55 14.01
N ASN A 83 -3.11 -15.59 14.90
CA ASN A 83 -3.65 -15.57 16.24
C ASN A 83 -3.78 -14.13 16.77
N SER A 84 -4.97 -13.55 16.66
CA SER A 84 -5.28 -12.18 17.12
C SER A 84 -5.06 -11.91 18.61
N ARG A 85 -4.66 -12.92 19.39
CA ARG A 85 -4.25 -12.81 20.78
C ARG A 85 -2.74 -12.69 20.98
N LYS A 86 -1.96 -12.79 19.89
CA LYS A 86 -0.50 -12.70 19.89
C LYS A 86 -0.01 -11.48 19.13
N LEU A 87 1.21 -11.08 19.43
CA LEU A 87 1.92 -10.04 18.70
C LEU A 87 3.02 -10.68 17.85
N LYS A 88 3.18 -10.18 16.62
CA LYS A 88 4.36 -10.38 15.78
C LYS A 88 5.19 -9.11 15.78
N TYR A 89 6.50 -9.21 15.59
CA TYR A 89 7.40 -8.06 15.55
C TYR A 89 8.11 -7.97 14.21
N VAL A 90 8.20 -6.74 13.70
CA VAL A 90 8.93 -6.43 12.48
C VAL A 90 9.95 -5.32 12.76
N TRP A 91 11.01 -5.27 11.96
CA TRP A 91 12.06 -4.25 12.04
C TRP A 91 12.22 -3.59 10.69
N ASP A 92 12.32 -2.27 10.70
CA ASP A 92 12.61 -1.51 9.49
C ASP A 92 14.04 -1.74 8.99
N VAL A 93 14.26 -1.63 7.70
CA VAL A 93 15.55 -1.77 7.02
C VAL A 93 16.67 -0.92 7.64
N THR A 94 16.33 0.22 8.22
CA THR A 94 17.29 1.11 8.89
C THR A 94 17.72 0.60 10.27
N SER A 95 17.01 -0.37 10.81
CA SER A 95 17.32 -1.04 12.08
C SER A 95 18.24 -2.25 11.92
N VAL A 96 18.66 -2.59 10.69
CA VAL A 96 19.48 -3.77 10.42
C VAL A 96 20.82 -3.42 9.79
N VAL A 97 21.77 -4.36 9.84
CA VAL A 97 23.05 -4.29 9.13
C VAL A 97 23.34 -5.63 8.46
N PRO A 98 23.82 -5.66 7.21
CA PRO A 98 24.22 -6.90 6.57
C PRO A 98 25.38 -7.58 7.29
N LYS A 99 25.33 -8.91 7.38
CA LYS A 99 26.49 -9.78 7.69
C LYS A 99 27.40 -9.86 6.47
N MET A 100 28.55 -10.48 6.63
CA MET A 100 29.39 -10.85 5.48
C MET A 100 28.57 -11.76 4.54
N GLY A 101 28.41 -11.35 3.28
CA GLY A 101 27.56 -12.02 2.31
C GLY A 101 26.04 -11.74 2.43
N GLY A 102 25.62 -10.97 3.42
CA GLY A 102 24.24 -10.51 3.53
C GLY A 102 23.96 -9.27 2.66
N HIS A 103 22.69 -9.00 2.40
CA HIS A 103 22.28 -7.88 1.58
C HIS A 103 20.99 -7.25 2.09
N LEU A 104 20.78 -5.98 1.77
CA LEU A 104 19.52 -5.26 2.02
C LEU A 104 18.54 -5.51 0.88
N PRO A 105 17.21 -5.37 1.12
CA PRO A 105 16.21 -5.57 0.08
C PRO A 105 16.37 -4.57 -1.05
N ARG A 106 16.11 -5.00 -2.28
CA ARG A 106 16.07 -4.11 -3.42
C ARG A 106 14.71 -3.44 -3.50
N LEU A 107 14.65 -2.17 -3.15
CA LEU A 107 13.46 -1.36 -3.36
C LEU A 107 13.53 -0.77 -4.77
N TRP A 108 12.48 -0.97 -5.55
CA TRP A 108 12.42 -0.36 -6.88
C TRP A 108 12.27 1.17 -6.80
N VAL A 109 12.93 1.86 -7.71
CA VAL A 109 12.85 3.32 -7.86
C VAL A 109 12.58 3.60 -9.33
N ARG A 110 11.48 4.28 -9.63
CA ARG A 110 11.16 4.68 -11.00
C ARG A 110 12.17 5.71 -11.52
N LYS A 111 12.56 5.52 -12.76
CA LYS A 111 13.35 6.48 -13.55
C LYS A 111 12.61 6.77 -14.86
N PRO A 112 12.88 7.91 -15.53
CA PRO A 112 12.19 8.26 -16.78
C PRO A 112 12.22 7.15 -17.85
N TYR A 113 13.31 6.41 -17.97
CA TYR A 113 13.46 5.32 -18.94
C TYR A 113 12.60 4.08 -18.66
N HIS A 114 11.93 3.99 -17.52
CA HIS A 114 10.97 2.92 -17.23
C HIS A 114 9.57 3.19 -17.78
N THR A 115 9.29 4.40 -18.29
CA THR A 115 7.94 4.85 -18.64
C THR A 115 7.24 3.87 -19.58
N GLU A 116 7.85 3.55 -20.70
CA GLU A 116 7.27 2.65 -21.71
C GLU A 116 6.98 1.25 -21.12
N THR A 117 7.93 0.68 -20.36
CA THR A 117 7.76 -0.65 -19.77
C THR A 117 6.62 -0.68 -18.74
N ILE A 118 6.48 0.39 -17.96
CA ILE A 118 5.36 0.54 -17.01
C ILE A 118 4.04 0.64 -17.76
N GLN A 119 3.97 1.47 -18.79
CA GLN A 119 2.76 1.64 -19.62
C GLN A 119 2.34 0.32 -20.28
N ASN A 120 3.27 -0.39 -20.89
CA ASN A 120 3.01 -1.69 -21.49
C ASN A 120 2.54 -2.74 -20.48
N ARG A 121 3.08 -2.72 -19.25
CA ARG A 121 2.63 -3.61 -18.18
C ARG A 121 1.19 -3.29 -17.74
N LEU A 122 0.88 -2.03 -17.52
CA LEU A 122 -0.46 -1.60 -17.12
C LEU A 122 -1.50 -1.83 -18.23
N LEU A 123 -1.13 -1.63 -19.50
CA LEU A 123 -1.96 -2.01 -20.63
C LEU A 123 -2.30 -3.51 -20.59
N LYS A 124 -1.30 -4.37 -20.36
CA LYS A 124 -1.48 -5.82 -20.31
C LYS A 124 -2.39 -6.25 -19.14
N VAL A 125 -2.24 -5.64 -17.97
CA VAL A 125 -2.95 -6.06 -16.74
C VAL A 125 -4.33 -5.46 -16.63
N TYR A 126 -4.47 -4.17 -16.94
CA TYR A 126 -5.71 -3.41 -16.75
C TYR A 126 -6.41 -3.05 -18.07
N GLY A 127 -5.83 -3.37 -19.22
CA GLY A 127 -6.36 -2.95 -20.53
C GLY A 127 -6.23 -1.45 -20.80
N LEU A 128 -5.38 -0.74 -20.03
CA LEU A 128 -5.23 0.72 -20.10
C LEU A 128 -4.42 1.11 -21.31
N GLN A 129 -5.07 1.67 -22.33
CA GLN A 129 -4.38 2.25 -23.48
C GLN A 129 -3.56 3.47 -23.05
N PRO A 130 -2.36 3.66 -23.60
CA PRO A 130 -1.60 4.89 -23.38
C PRO A 130 -2.47 6.09 -23.76
N GLN A 131 -2.74 6.97 -22.80
CA GLN A 131 -3.57 8.15 -23.06
C GLN A 131 -2.72 9.24 -23.69
N THR A 132 -3.07 9.58 -24.91
CA THR A 132 -2.61 10.82 -25.53
C THR A 132 -3.70 11.86 -25.35
N ASP A 133 -3.36 13.06 -24.92
CA ASP A 133 -4.30 14.17 -24.96
C ASP A 133 -4.84 14.33 -26.39
N LYS A 134 -6.17 14.47 -26.53
CA LYS A 134 -6.81 14.68 -27.85
C LYS A 134 -6.21 15.87 -28.64
N TYR A 135 -5.48 16.73 -27.96
CA TYR A 135 -4.93 17.97 -28.48
C TYR A 135 -3.39 18.04 -28.41
N ASP A 136 -2.74 17.11 -27.76
CA ASP A 136 -1.26 17.05 -27.67
C ASP A 136 -0.75 15.84 -28.45
N THR A 137 0.07 16.11 -29.47
CA THR A 137 0.75 15.08 -30.28
C THR A 137 1.97 14.48 -29.60
N LYS A 138 2.20 14.80 -28.33
CA LYS A 138 3.29 14.27 -27.52
C LYS A 138 3.05 12.84 -27.08
N GLU A 139 4.13 12.12 -26.87
CA GLU A 139 4.09 10.78 -26.29
C GLU A 139 3.33 10.78 -24.94
N PRO A 140 2.56 9.71 -24.65
CA PRO A 140 1.78 9.62 -23.41
C PRO A 140 2.68 9.78 -22.19
N SER A 141 2.38 10.74 -21.34
CA SER A 141 3.15 10.95 -20.10
C SER A 141 2.83 9.86 -19.08
N ILE A 142 3.80 9.55 -18.22
CA ILE A 142 3.58 8.62 -17.10
C ILE A 142 2.58 9.18 -16.10
N GLU A 143 2.53 10.51 -15.94
CA GLU A 143 1.58 11.21 -15.09
C GLU A 143 0.14 10.94 -15.54
N HIS A 144 -0.15 11.15 -16.83
CA HIS A 144 -1.48 10.88 -17.41
C HIS A 144 -1.85 9.39 -17.31
N THR A 145 -0.89 8.50 -17.53
CA THR A 145 -1.13 7.06 -17.36
C THR A 145 -1.54 6.72 -15.92
N MET A 146 -0.89 7.34 -14.93
CA MET A 146 -1.25 7.13 -13.53
C MET A 146 -2.58 7.76 -13.17
N ASP A 147 -2.89 8.94 -13.70
CA ASP A 147 -4.19 9.57 -13.48
C ASP A 147 -5.31 8.69 -14.02
N TYR A 148 -5.13 8.14 -15.21
CA TYR A 148 -6.12 7.22 -15.79
C TYR A 148 -6.27 5.92 -15.00
N LEU A 149 -5.17 5.34 -14.54
CA LEU A 149 -5.19 4.16 -13.66
C LEU A 149 -5.96 4.43 -12.37
N VAL A 150 -5.72 5.58 -11.75
CA VAL A 150 -6.40 5.98 -10.51
C VAL A 150 -7.90 6.15 -10.73
N GLU A 151 -8.31 6.82 -11.82
CA GLU A 151 -9.73 6.98 -12.17
C GLU A 151 -10.40 5.62 -12.44
N TYR A 152 -9.75 4.77 -13.23
CA TYR A 152 -10.24 3.43 -13.52
C TYR A 152 -10.47 2.60 -12.24
N LEU A 153 -9.47 2.51 -11.37
CA LEU A 153 -9.58 1.77 -10.11
C LEU A 153 -10.65 2.38 -9.19
N ALA A 154 -10.71 3.70 -9.10
CA ALA A 154 -11.72 4.37 -8.26
C ALA A 154 -13.15 4.11 -8.76
N ASP A 155 -13.37 4.09 -10.07
CA ASP A 155 -14.66 3.78 -10.66
C ASP A 155 -15.10 2.32 -10.44
N GLU A 156 -14.19 1.38 -10.68
CA GLU A 156 -14.44 -0.05 -10.50
C GLU A 156 -14.80 -0.38 -9.05
N TYR A 157 -13.90 -0.01 -8.10
CA TYR A 157 -14.14 -0.30 -6.68
C TYR A 157 -15.38 0.41 -6.13
N ALA A 158 -15.64 1.66 -6.54
CA ALA A 158 -16.84 2.38 -6.08
C ALA A 158 -18.14 1.76 -6.61
N ALA A 159 -18.13 1.22 -7.83
CA ALA A 159 -19.29 0.53 -8.39
C ALA A 159 -19.57 -0.77 -7.61
N ASP A 160 -18.54 -1.60 -7.41
CA ASP A 160 -18.67 -2.87 -6.71
C ASP A 160 -19.12 -2.68 -5.24
N ILE A 161 -18.48 -1.75 -4.52
CA ILE A 161 -18.81 -1.47 -3.12
C ILE A 161 -20.23 -0.91 -2.95
N ALA A 162 -20.64 -0.01 -3.84
CA ALA A 162 -22.01 0.53 -3.79
C ALA A 162 -23.04 -0.56 -4.11
N GLN A 163 -22.76 -1.40 -5.08
CA GLN A 163 -23.61 -2.54 -5.40
C GLN A 163 -23.70 -3.53 -4.25
N GLU A 164 -22.59 -3.92 -3.64
CA GLU A 164 -22.58 -4.82 -2.47
C GLU A 164 -23.44 -4.28 -1.33
N LYS A 165 -23.36 -2.97 -1.06
CA LYS A 165 -24.09 -2.33 0.04
C LYS A 165 -25.60 -2.27 -0.20
N TYR A 166 -26.04 -2.06 -1.44
CA TYR A 166 -27.45 -1.80 -1.78
C TYR A 166 -28.13 -2.94 -2.54
N SER A 167 -27.42 -4.04 -2.88
CA SER A 167 -28.01 -5.19 -3.60
C SER A 167 -28.82 -6.15 -2.72
N SER A 168 -28.85 -5.95 -1.40
CA SER A 168 -29.44 -6.92 -0.47
C SER A 168 -30.92 -6.67 -0.15
N ASP A 169 -31.56 -5.64 -0.71
CA ASP A 169 -32.92 -5.26 -0.32
C ASP A 169 -33.98 -5.59 -1.38
N ASN A 170 -34.98 -6.38 -0.93
CA ASN A 170 -36.23 -6.62 -1.64
C ASN A 170 -37.23 -5.47 -1.39
N SER A 171 -36.81 -4.23 -1.64
CA SER A 171 -37.61 -3.05 -1.34
C SER A 171 -38.81 -2.88 -2.29
N PRO A 172 -39.94 -2.34 -1.82
CA PRO A 172 -41.09 -2.05 -2.65
C PRO A 172 -40.77 -1.07 -3.80
N LEU A 173 -41.45 -1.20 -4.94
CA LEU A 173 -41.23 -0.37 -6.12
C LEU A 173 -41.30 1.15 -5.87
N SER A 174 -42.01 1.59 -4.84
CA SER A 174 -42.12 3.01 -4.45
C SER A 174 -40.85 3.58 -3.77
N GLU A 175 -39.95 2.74 -3.29
CA GLU A 175 -38.71 3.14 -2.59
C GLU A 175 -37.49 3.09 -3.51
N LEU A 176 -37.61 2.47 -4.69
CA LEU A 176 -36.51 2.23 -5.63
C LEU A 176 -35.78 3.51 -6.09
N ASP A 177 -36.50 4.61 -6.28
CA ASP A 177 -35.90 5.87 -6.75
C ASP A 177 -35.07 6.53 -5.63
N GLU A 178 -35.51 6.46 -4.38
CA GLU A 178 -34.80 7.01 -3.24
C GLU A 178 -33.55 6.15 -2.92
N GLU A 179 -33.68 4.84 -2.98
CA GLU A 179 -32.56 3.92 -2.78
C GLU A 179 -31.51 4.06 -3.88
N LYS A 180 -31.92 4.20 -5.13
CA LYS A 180 -31.04 4.48 -6.24
C LYS A 180 -30.28 5.78 -6.06
N TYR A 181 -30.94 6.84 -5.58
CA TYR A 181 -30.29 8.11 -5.28
C TYR A 181 -29.24 7.96 -4.17
N LYS A 182 -29.58 7.26 -3.09
CA LYS A 182 -28.65 6.97 -1.97
C LYS A 182 -27.46 6.13 -2.43
N MET A 183 -27.69 5.14 -3.27
CA MET A 183 -26.64 4.32 -3.86
C MET A 183 -25.70 5.17 -4.73
N ASP A 184 -26.23 6.01 -5.60
CA ASP A 184 -25.43 6.88 -6.48
C ASP A 184 -24.63 7.92 -5.67
N GLU A 185 -25.19 8.46 -4.61
CA GLU A 185 -24.50 9.36 -3.70
C GLU A 185 -23.37 8.64 -2.95
N TYR A 186 -23.65 7.49 -2.41
CA TYR A 186 -22.62 6.65 -1.73
C TYR A 186 -21.51 6.25 -2.69
N ARG A 187 -21.86 5.82 -3.92
CA ARG A 187 -20.89 5.50 -4.96
C ARG A 187 -19.98 6.69 -5.28
N ARG A 188 -20.54 7.91 -5.43
CA ARG A 188 -19.73 9.11 -5.65
C ARG A 188 -18.75 9.36 -4.51
N ASN A 189 -19.19 9.26 -3.26
CA ASN A 189 -18.37 9.48 -2.09
C ASN A 189 -17.25 8.44 -1.98
N VAL A 190 -17.54 7.16 -2.20
CA VAL A 190 -16.53 6.08 -2.24
C VAL A 190 -15.53 6.32 -3.38
N ARG A 191 -16.01 6.71 -4.57
CA ARG A 191 -15.14 7.05 -5.71
C ARG A 191 -14.17 8.17 -5.35
N PHE A 192 -14.64 9.24 -4.74
CA PHE A 192 -13.78 10.36 -4.30
C PHE A 192 -12.75 9.91 -3.27
N PHE A 193 -13.15 9.10 -2.31
CA PHE A 193 -12.24 8.54 -1.30
C PHE A 193 -11.13 7.69 -1.94
N PHE A 194 -11.49 6.76 -2.82
CA PHE A 194 -10.53 5.92 -3.54
C PHE A 194 -9.61 6.74 -4.43
N ARG A 195 -10.18 7.63 -5.25
CA ARG A 195 -9.43 8.51 -6.13
C ARG A 195 -8.36 9.30 -5.37
N TYR A 196 -8.74 9.89 -4.25
CA TYR A 196 -7.82 10.66 -3.41
C TYR A 196 -6.70 9.79 -2.85
N GLY A 197 -7.04 8.69 -2.19
CA GLY A 197 -6.08 7.80 -1.55
C GLY A 197 -5.15 7.12 -2.55
N LEU A 198 -5.69 6.56 -3.64
CA LEU A 198 -4.92 5.92 -4.71
C LEU A 198 -3.96 6.88 -5.38
N ASN A 199 -4.41 8.10 -5.75
CA ASN A 199 -3.56 9.11 -6.35
C ASN A 199 -2.37 9.42 -5.44
N ARG A 200 -2.65 9.63 -4.14
CA ARG A 200 -1.61 9.96 -3.17
C ARG A 200 -0.61 8.81 -3.02
N MET A 201 -1.07 7.58 -2.77
CA MET A 201 -0.20 6.43 -2.55
C MET A 201 0.62 6.07 -3.80
N ILE A 202 -0.03 5.99 -4.97
CA ILE A 202 0.64 5.54 -6.20
C ILE A 202 1.66 6.58 -6.66
N LYS A 203 1.26 7.85 -6.77
CA LYS A 203 2.17 8.90 -7.25
C LYS A 203 3.32 9.15 -6.29
N GLU A 204 3.05 9.18 -4.97
CA GLU A 204 4.12 9.35 -3.96
C GLU A 204 5.16 8.24 -4.08
N ARG A 205 4.72 6.97 -4.19
CA ARG A 205 5.64 5.84 -4.35
C ARG A 205 6.44 5.88 -5.64
N MET A 206 5.88 6.43 -6.70
CA MET A 206 6.53 6.60 -8.00
C MET A 206 7.41 7.86 -8.08
N GLY A 207 7.39 8.72 -7.09
CA GLY A 207 8.08 10.01 -7.11
C GLY A 207 7.49 11.00 -8.12
N LEU A 208 6.18 10.92 -8.36
CA LEU A 208 5.42 11.83 -9.19
C LEU A 208 4.77 12.92 -8.33
N SER A 209 4.39 14.04 -8.96
CA SER A 209 3.63 15.07 -8.27
C SER A 209 2.23 14.58 -7.89
N THR A 210 1.87 14.75 -6.64
CA THR A 210 0.50 14.50 -6.13
C THR A 210 -0.37 15.76 -6.20
N GLY A 211 0.15 16.87 -6.73
CA GLY A 211 -0.52 18.16 -6.80
C GLY A 211 -1.74 18.16 -7.72
N GLY A 212 -2.63 19.13 -7.50
CA GLY A 212 -3.79 19.39 -8.35
C GLY A 212 -5.10 18.74 -7.87
N PHE A 213 -5.11 17.98 -6.76
CA PHE A 213 -6.37 17.61 -6.14
C PHE A 213 -6.85 18.75 -5.24
N PRO A 214 -8.13 19.17 -5.39
CA PRO A 214 -8.74 20.07 -4.44
C PRO A 214 -8.68 19.48 -3.03
N ASP A 215 -8.78 20.33 -2.02
CA ASP A 215 -8.88 19.88 -0.64
C ASP A 215 -9.96 18.83 -0.52
N TYR A 216 -9.57 17.64 -0.02
CA TYR A 216 -10.50 16.53 0.14
C TYR A 216 -11.46 16.84 1.28
N ASP A 217 -12.74 16.85 0.99
CA ASP A 217 -13.76 16.92 2.03
C ASP A 217 -13.81 15.61 2.81
N MET A 218 -13.36 15.67 4.07
CA MET A 218 -13.32 14.52 4.95
C MET A 218 -14.68 14.19 5.62
N SER A 219 -15.75 14.93 5.37
CA SER A 219 -17.05 14.71 6.02
C SER A 219 -17.50 13.25 5.88
N PHE A 220 -17.37 12.70 4.68
CA PHE A 220 -17.76 11.31 4.39
C PHE A 220 -17.09 10.27 5.30
N ILE A 221 -15.79 10.43 5.61
CA ILE A 221 -15.07 9.46 6.46
C ILE A 221 -15.14 9.79 7.95
N LYS A 222 -15.36 11.07 8.32
CA LYS A 222 -15.51 11.49 9.71
C LYS A 222 -16.75 10.90 10.36
N ASP A 223 -17.85 10.89 9.64
CA ASP A 223 -19.17 10.48 10.14
C ASP A 223 -19.44 8.98 9.97
N MET A 224 -18.58 8.29 9.25
CA MET A 224 -18.70 6.86 8.97
C MET A 224 -18.34 6.01 10.21
N PRO A 225 -18.98 4.84 10.43
CA PRO A 225 -18.56 3.87 11.42
C PRO A 225 -17.09 3.45 11.22
N GLU A 226 -16.40 3.16 12.32
CA GLU A 226 -14.98 2.76 12.25
C GLU A 226 -14.77 1.48 11.43
N SER A 227 -15.69 0.52 11.55
CA SER A 227 -15.68 -0.71 10.75
C SER A 227 -15.68 -0.44 9.25
N ASP A 228 -16.57 0.45 8.81
CA ASP A 228 -16.74 0.80 7.40
C ASP A 228 -15.52 1.56 6.87
N PHE A 229 -14.98 2.47 7.68
CA PHE A 229 -13.72 3.15 7.36
C PHE A 229 -12.56 2.17 7.21
N CYS A 230 -12.43 1.20 8.12
CA CYS A 230 -11.41 0.16 8.03
C CYS A 230 -11.57 -0.70 6.78
N GLU A 231 -12.79 -1.08 6.43
CA GLU A 231 -13.08 -1.86 5.24
C GLU A 231 -12.75 -1.10 3.96
N LEU A 232 -13.25 0.13 3.81
CA LEU A 232 -12.95 0.95 2.63
C LEU A 232 -11.46 1.24 2.49
N SER A 233 -10.79 1.58 3.61
CA SER A 233 -9.35 1.84 3.61
C SER A 233 -8.54 0.59 3.28
N SER A 234 -8.96 -0.60 3.75
CA SER A 234 -8.32 -1.86 3.39
C SER A 234 -8.44 -2.13 1.89
N ARG A 235 -9.65 -2.03 1.32
CA ARG A 235 -9.87 -2.21 -0.13
C ARG A 235 -9.06 -1.21 -0.96
N MET A 236 -9.01 0.06 -0.53
CA MET A 236 -8.23 1.11 -1.21
C MET A 236 -6.72 0.81 -1.17
N THR A 237 -6.18 0.43 0.00
CA THR A 237 -4.76 0.11 0.13
C THR A 237 -4.39 -1.18 -0.61
N ASP A 238 -5.29 -2.16 -0.69
CA ASP A 238 -5.12 -3.38 -1.48
C ASP A 238 -5.08 -3.07 -2.99
N ALA A 239 -5.96 -2.18 -3.47
CA ALA A 239 -5.94 -1.70 -4.85
C ALA A 239 -4.61 -0.98 -5.18
N ALA A 240 -4.15 -0.09 -4.28
CA ALA A 240 -2.86 0.57 -4.42
C ALA A 240 -1.70 -0.43 -4.42
N GLN A 241 -1.74 -1.45 -3.55
CA GLN A 241 -0.73 -2.51 -3.48
C GLN A 241 -0.63 -3.26 -4.80
N GLN A 242 -1.76 -3.68 -5.38
CA GLN A 242 -1.79 -4.38 -6.66
C GLN A 242 -1.19 -3.53 -7.76
N ALA A 243 -1.61 -2.27 -7.90
CA ALA A 243 -1.08 -1.36 -8.91
C ALA A 243 0.44 -1.13 -8.75
N LEU A 244 0.90 -0.86 -7.53
CA LEU A 244 2.31 -0.64 -7.22
C LEU A 244 3.18 -1.91 -7.40
N ARG A 245 2.58 -3.08 -7.22
CA ARG A 245 3.24 -4.36 -7.52
C ARG A 245 3.50 -4.48 -9.02
N GLU A 246 2.51 -4.19 -9.88
CA GLU A 246 2.67 -4.24 -11.34
C GLU A 246 3.73 -3.25 -11.83
N VAL A 247 3.70 -2.03 -11.32
CA VAL A 247 4.75 -1.03 -11.59
C VAL A 247 6.12 -1.53 -11.14
N GLY A 248 6.21 -2.11 -9.94
CA GLY A 248 7.45 -2.67 -9.42
C GLY A 248 8.02 -3.80 -10.28
N ILE A 249 7.15 -4.69 -10.77
CA ILE A 249 7.55 -5.76 -11.71
C ILE A 249 8.12 -5.16 -13.00
N ALA A 250 7.44 -4.15 -13.58
CA ALA A 250 7.90 -3.49 -14.80
C ALA A 250 9.29 -2.88 -14.62
N VAL A 251 9.50 -2.11 -13.55
CA VAL A 251 10.78 -1.47 -13.22
C VAL A 251 11.88 -2.52 -13.03
N LEU A 252 11.62 -3.55 -12.21
CA LEU A 252 12.61 -4.58 -11.91
C LEU A 252 12.96 -5.45 -13.13
N THR A 253 11.98 -5.70 -13.99
CA THR A 253 12.21 -6.45 -15.25
C THR A 253 13.07 -5.64 -16.22
N TYR A 254 12.76 -4.36 -16.39
CA TYR A 254 13.57 -3.47 -17.23
C TYR A 254 15.03 -3.44 -16.77
N ASP A 255 15.25 -3.15 -15.47
CA ASP A 255 16.60 -3.09 -14.90
C ASP A 255 17.41 -4.37 -15.12
N ARG A 256 16.76 -5.53 -14.98
CA ARG A 256 17.41 -6.83 -15.20
C ARG A 256 17.78 -7.05 -16.65
N VAL A 257 16.86 -6.77 -17.58
CA VAL A 257 17.09 -6.95 -19.02
C VAL A 257 18.23 -6.06 -19.51
N HIS A 258 18.34 -4.84 -18.98
CA HIS A 258 19.34 -3.87 -19.41
C HIS A 258 20.63 -3.92 -18.57
N GLY A 259 20.78 -4.91 -17.69
CA GLY A 259 21.98 -5.06 -16.85
C GLY A 259 22.27 -3.82 -15.99
N ILE A 260 21.23 -3.08 -15.62
CA ILE A 260 21.39 -1.89 -14.79
C ILE A 260 21.81 -2.37 -13.41
N ASP A 261 23.12 -2.27 -13.15
CA ASP A 261 23.71 -2.57 -11.85
C ASP A 261 23.16 -1.58 -10.83
N ARG A 262 22.54 -2.13 -9.83
CA ARG A 262 21.91 -1.33 -8.80
C ARG A 262 22.94 -1.07 -7.76
N ASP A 263 23.24 0.20 -7.59
CA ASP A 263 23.93 0.65 -6.40
C ASP A 263 23.24 0.05 -5.17
N PRO A 264 23.89 -0.85 -4.41
CA PRO A 264 23.34 -1.42 -3.20
C PRO A 264 23.05 -0.35 -2.15
N SER A 265 23.61 0.84 -2.28
CA SER A 265 23.26 2.02 -1.52
C SER A 265 22.02 2.74 -2.12
N VAL A 266 20.89 2.04 -2.26
CA VAL A 266 19.62 2.78 -2.30
C VAL A 266 19.66 3.67 -1.06
N ASP A 267 19.71 4.98 -1.26
CA ASP A 267 19.77 5.91 -0.14
C ASP A 267 18.42 5.85 0.60
N TYR A 268 18.29 4.84 1.48
CA TYR A 268 17.14 4.72 2.39
C TYR A 268 16.92 5.99 3.19
N ASN A 269 17.99 6.82 3.33
CA ASN A 269 17.91 8.12 3.96
C ASN A 269 17.29 9.18 3.02
N ALA A 270 17.42 9.06 1.70
CA ALA A 270 16.73 9.94 0.77
C ALA A 270 15.22 9.70 0.78
N LEU A 271 14.79 8.45 0.97
CA LEU A 271 13.37 8.12 1.17
C LEU A 271 12.84 8.66 2.52
N LYS A 272 13.71 8.85 3.52
CA LYS A 272 13.40 9.45 4.81
C LYS A 272 13.36 10.97 4.80
N ARG A 273 14.22 11.62 4.01
CA ARG A 273 14.41 13.10 4.06
C ARG A 273 13.14 13.87 3.76
N LYS A 274 12.24 13.31 2.93
CA LYS A 274 10.95 13.95 2.64
C LYS A 274 10.01 14.01 3.85
N SER A 275 10.09 13.04 4.77
CA SER A 275 9.29 13.07 6.01
C SER A 275 9.93 13.93 7.10
N ALA A 276 11.26 13.89 7.24
CA ALA A 276 11.98 14.66 8.28
C ALA A 276 11.90 16.19 8.08
N GLU A 277 11.87 16.67 6.84
CA GLU A 277 11.73 18.11 6.55
C GLU A 277 10.34 18.66 6.92
N ARG A 278 9.36 17.79 7.14
CA ARG A 278 8.01 18.15 7.61
C ARG A 278 7.85 18.02 9.13
N GLU A 279 8.59 17.12 9.78
CA GLU A 279 8.53 16.91 11.23
C GLU A 279 8.99 18.12 12.05
N ASP A 280 9.85 18.97 11.49
CA ASP A 280 10.34 20.18 12.16
C ASP A 280 9.25 21.26 12.35
N LYS A 281 8.05 21.05 11.84
CA LYS A 281 6.95 22.01 11.94
C LYS A 281 5.77 21.62 12.85
N THR A 282 5.58 20.36 13.29
CA THR A 282 4.30 20.05 13.97
C THR A 282 4.30 19.00 15.10
N TYR A 283 5.30 18.12 15.33
CA TYR A 283 5.11 16.98 16.23
C TYR A 283 6.23 16.64 17.25
N GLY A 284 7.06 17.60 17.62
CA GLY A 284 8.22 17.40 18.50
C GLY A 284 7.97 17.14 19.99
N THR A 285 6.75 16.99 20.52
CA THR A 285 6.67 17.14 22.00
C THR A 285 5.75 16.16 22.79
N ARG A 286 5.09 15.18 22.19
CA ARG A 286 4.11 14.40 22.99
C ARG A 286 4.28 12.88 23.08
N ILE A 287 5.06 12.23 22.29
CA ILE A 287 5.19 10.76 22.31
C ILE A 287 6.38 10.24 23.15
N HIS A 288 7.30 11.11 23.56
CA HIS A 288 8.48 10.70 24.35
C HIS A 288 8.29 10.62 25.86
N GLN A 289 7.09 10.83 26.39
CA GLN A 289 6.84 10.81 27.86
C GLN A 289 6.15 9.57 28.43
N SER A 290 5.96 8.50 27.70
CA SER A 290 5.60 7.23 28.34
C SER A 290 6.85 6.42 28.65
N ARG A 291 7.30 6.63 29.87
CA ARG A 291 8.44 6.02 30.53
C ARG A 291 8.53 4.50 30.43
N GLY A 292 9.77 4.06 30.29
CA GLY A 292 10.44 2.88 30.77
C GLY A 292 9.63 1.84 31.56
N LEU A 293 9.60 0.64 31.01
CA LEU A 293 9.48 -0.58 31.78
C LEU A 293 10.44 -1.64 31.21
N ARG A 294 10.99 -2.40 32.13
CA ARG A 294 12.15 -3.23 32.09
C ARG A 294 12.04 -4.44 31.17
N ASP A 295 13.22 -4.91 30.80
CA ASP A 295 13.54 -6.16 30.11
C ASP A 295 12.70 -7.36 30.53
N THR A 296 12.21 -8.12 29.54
CA THR A 296 11.83 -9.53 29.70
C THR A 296 12.29 -10.33 28.50
N GLU A 297 12.93 -11.40 28.79
CA GLU A 297 13.46 -12.60 28.15
C GLU A 297 13.24 -12.88 26.64
N PRO A 298 14.16 -13.63 26.01
CA PRO A 298 14.13 -13.95 24.60
C PRO A 298 13.03 -14.98 24.28
N TYR A 299 12.14 -14.62 23.36
CA TYR A 299 11.06 -15.46 22.88
C TYR A 299 11.53 -16.34 21.72
N THR A 300 11.31 -17.63 21.82
CA THR A 300 11.53 -18.60 20.75
C THR A 300 10.38 -18.61 19.77
N GLU A 301 10.65 -18.27 18.51
CA GLU A 301 9.69 -18.32 17.41
C GLU A 301 9.54 -19.74 16.85
N GLN A 302 8.32 -20.22 16.80
CA GLN A 302 7.92 -21.28 15.87
C GLN A 302 6.98 -20.69 14.81
N GLY A 303 7.45 -20.70 13.59
CA GLY A 303 6.80 -20.76 12.31
C GLY A 303 5.69 -19.77 11.96
N THR A 304 5.97 -18.84 11.07
CA THR A 304 5.02 -18.42 10.03
C THR A 304 5.78 -17.84 8.83
N THR A 305 5.65 -18.46 7.68
CA THR A 305 6.00 -17.94 6.36
C THR A 305 4.96 -16.90 5.96
N GLY A 306 5.32 -15.63 6.01
CA GLY A 306 4.46 -14.52 5.59
C GLY A 306 5.18 -13.59 4.64
N ALA A 307 4.53 -12.61 4.17
CA ALA A 307 4.82 -11.48 3.27
C ALA A 307 6.23 -11.30 2.63
N ALA A 308 7.30 -11.78 3.21
CA ALA A 308 8.66 -11.57 2.69
C ALA A 308 9.24 -12.76 1.93
N ASP A 309 8.72 -13.96 2.10
CA ASP A 309 8.95 -15.04 1.13
C ASP A 309 8.30 -14.65 -0.21
N GLU A 310 7.17 -13.97 -0.18
CA GLU A 310 6.57 -13.38 -1.37
C GLU A 310 7.45 -12.31 -2.03
N ILE A 311 8.26 -11.55 -1.26
CA ILE A 311 9.15 -10.51 -1.80
C ILE A 311 10.25 -11.08 -2.68
N ARG A 312 10.79 -12.23 -2.35
CA ARG A 312 11.88 -12.88 -3.09
C ARG A 312 11.37 -13.93 -4.07
N THR A 313 10.51 -14.82 -3.60
CA THR A 313 10.02 -15.97 -4.38
C THR A 313 9.13 -15.49 -5.52
N TYR A 314 8.23 -14.56 -5.26
CA TYR A 314 7.29 -14.10 -6.27
C TYR A 314 7.96 -13.28 -7.40
N ALA A 315 8.92 -12.41 -7.07
CA ALA A 315 9.68 -11.68 -8.09
C ALA A 315 10.63 -12.59 -8.87
N GLN A 316 11.15 -13.65 -8.24
CA GLN A 316 11.97 -14.66 -8.89
C GLN A 316 11.13 -15.68 -9.67
N ASP A 317 10.07 -16.22 -9.08
CA ASP A 317 9.18 -17.19 -9.72
C ASP A 317 8.42 -16.63 -10.92
N LEU A 318 7.89 -15.39 -10.83
CA LEU A 318 7.25 -14.74 -11.98
C LEU A 318 8.25 -14.44 -13.10
N ALA A 319 9.45 -14.03 -12.72
CA ALA A 319 10.49 -13.76 -13.70
C ALA A 319 11.02 -15.03 -14.39
N GLU A 320 11.08 -16.15 -13.68
CA GLU A 320 11.45 -17.45 -14.25
C GLU A 320 10.32 -18.06 -15.07
N LYS A 321 9.08 -17.95 -14.63
CA LYS A 321 7.90 -18.43 -15.37
C LYS A 321 7.60 -17.63 -16.63
N GLU A 322 7.82 -16.30 -16.61
CA GLU A 322 7.71 -15.47 -17.81
C GLU A 322 8.82 -15.77 -18.84
N LEU A 323 10.02 -16.12 -18.38
CA LEU A 323 11.12 -16.57 -19.25
C LEU A 323 10.88 -17.96 -19.85
N GLN A 324 10.13 -18.82 -19.17
CA GLN A 324 9.80 -20.16 -19.64
C GLN A 324 8.50 -20.24 -20.46
N GLY A 325 7.77 -19.14 -20.59
CA GLY A 325 6.51 -19.08 -21.36
C GLY A 325 5.34 -19.81 -20.71
N GLU A 326 5.45 -20.20 -19.44
CA GLU A 326 4.47 -21.04 -18.74
C GLU A 326 3.39 -20.28 -17.97
N VAL A 327 3.34 -18.96 -17.98
CA VAL A 327 2.29 -18.18 -17.32
C VAL A 327 1.06 -18.13 -18.20
N ARG A 328 0.21 -19.14 -18.10
CA ARG A 328 -1.20 -19.01 -18.44
C ARG A 328 -1.90 -18.28 -17.28
N TYR A 329 -2.29 -17.06 -17.52
CA TYR A 329 -3.20 -16.36 -16.62
C TYR A 329 -4.54 -17.06 -16.67
N ASP A 330 -4.95 -17.69 -15.58
CA ASP A 330 -6.35 -18.06 -15.35
C ASP A 330 -7.15 -16.76 -15.19
N ALA A 331 -7.69 -16.29 -16.30
CA ALA A 331 -8.74 -15.31 -16.37
C ALA A 331 -10.07 -15.95 -15.97
N ASN A 332 -10.15 -16.51 -14.77
CA ASN A 332 -11.37 -17.06 -14.22
C ASN A 332 -11.92 -16.16 -13.09
N VAL A 333 -12.33 -14.96 -13.48
CA VAL A 333 -13.46 -14.31 -12.86
C VAL A 333 -14.33 -13.79 -14.00
N ARG A 334 -15.28 -14.59 -14.31
CA ARG A 334 -16.54 -14.53 -14.83
C ARG A 334 -16.97 -14.33 -16.11
N GLY A 335 -17.76 -14.88 -16.51
CA GLY A 335 -18.76 -14.58 -17.46
C GLY A 335 -19.71 -15.74 -17.63
N THR A 336 -20.73 -15.76 -16.88
CA THR A 336 -21.98 -16.39 -17.27
C THR A 336 -22.63 -15.51 -18.31
N SER A 337 -22.31 -15.72 -19.57
CA SER A 337 -23.16 -15.26 -20.65
C SER A 337 -23.98 -16.49 -21.10
N GLY A 338 -25.25 -16.50 -20.71
CA GLY A 338 -26.24 -17.42 -21.23
C GLY A 338 -26.40 -17.21 -22.74
N THR A 339 -26.16 -18.26 -23.47
CA THR A 339 -26.69 -18.41 -24.83
C THR A 339 -28.16 -18.77 -24.74
N LEU A 340 -29.00 -17.98 -25.32
CA LEU A 340 -30.36 -18.33 -25.72
C LEU A 340 -30.38 -18.75 -27.19
N PRO A 341 -31.33 -19.64 -27.56
CA PRO A 341 -31.33 -20.41 -28.79
C PRO A 341 -31.47 -19.58 -30.05
#